data_ad1c2f150418b550555b95958f50a4eb
#
_entry.id   ad1c2f150418b550555b95958f50a4eb
#
_cell.length_a   1.000
_cell.length_b   1.000
_cell.length_c   1.000
_cell.angle_alpha   90.00
_cell.angle_beta   90.00
_cell.angle_gamma   90.00
#
_symmetry.space_group_name_H-M   'P 1'
#
loop_
_entity.id
_entity.type
_entity.pdbx_description
1 polymer ?
#
loop_
_entity_poly.entity_id
_entity_poly.type
_entity_poly.pdbx_seq_one_letter_code
_entity_poly.pdbx_strand_id
1 'polypeptide(L)'
;MTQNILFVGGAHLERSVRQRLEQNGFAVSSVSASAPAIQVLTDSLIDLVIVHLDERQNGTDLIRQVRHVLGTKTTGVLAIADWGTGLPSVALAAGADAYEPAPIVPERLIDAVKRVLHKRATVVGMNK
;
A
#
# COMPACT_ATOMS: atom_id res chain seq x y z
N MET A 1 1.21 17.03 -10.07
CA MET A 1 0.91 16.97 -8.64
C MET A 1 1.60 15.78 -8.00
N THR A 2 2.08 15.98 -6.78
CA THR A 2 2.76 14.91 -6.06
C THR A 2 1.74 13.92 -5.51
N GLN A 3 1.94 12.64 -5.77
CA GLN A 3 1.08 11.61 -5.21
C GLN A 3 1.57 11.21 -3.83
N ASN A 4 0.62 10.95 -2.93
CA ASN A 4 0.88 10.67 -1.53
C ASN A 4 0.75 9.18 -1.25
N ILE A 5 1.79 8.60 -0.65
CA ILE A 5 1.83 7.18 -0.32
C ILE A 5 1.97 7.05 1.19
N LEU A 6 1.17 6.16 1.78
CA LEU A 6 1.29 5.80 3.19
C LEU A 6 1.90 4.40 3.28
N PHE A 7 3.01 4.29 4.00
CA PHE A 7 3.62 2.99 4.29
C PHE A 7 3.24 2.56 5.70
N VAL A 8 2.80 1.30 5.84
CA VAL A 8 2.45 0.71 7.12
C VAL A 8 3.32 -0.53 7.34
N GLY A 9 4.26 -0.45 8.27
CA GLY A 9 5.15 -1.57 8.54
C GLY A 9 6.34 -1.20 9.40
N GLY A 10 7.28 -2.13 9.50
CA GLY A 10 8.45 -2.01 10.35
C GLY A 10 9.49 -1.04 9.80
N ALA A 11 10.26 -0.48 10.72
CA ALA A 11 11.23 0.58 10.39
C ALA A 11 12.32 0.13 9.42
N HIS A 12 12.72 -1.14 9.49
CA HIS A 12 13.81 -1.63 8.63
C HIS A 12 13.41 -1.65 7.15
N LEU A 13 12.17 -1.97 6.85
CA LEU A 13 11.67 -1.98 5.48
C LEU A 13 11.27 -0.57 5.04
N GLU A 14 10.74 0.21 5.98
CA GLU A 14 10.25 1.57 5.72
C GLU A 14 11.31 2.45 5.08
N ARG A 15 12.53 2.43 5.61
CA ARG A 15 13.60 3.31 5.11
C ARG A 15 13.91 3.03 3.63
N SER A 16 14.05 1.76 3.27
CA SER A 16 14.34 1.37 1.90
C SER A 16 13.23 1.75 0.95
N VAL A 17 11.99 1.49 1.35
CA VAL A 17 10.81 1.79 0.53
C VAL A 17 10.66 3.30 0.37
N ARG A 18 10.74 4.06 1.47
CA ARG A 18 10.61 5.51 1.43
C ARG A 18 11.64 6.13 0.50
N GLN A 19 12.90 5.73 0.63
CA GLN A 19 13.97 6.31 -0.15
C GLN A 19 13.72 6.14 -1.64
N ARG A 20 13.34 4.95 -2.07
CA ARG A 20 13.09 4.68 -3.48
C ARG A 20 11.89 5.44 -4.01
N LEU A 21 10.82 5.51 -3.23
CA LEU A 21 9.62 6.23 -3.65
C LEU A 21 9.88 7.73 -3.73
N GLU A 22 10.58 8.30 -2.77
CA GLU A 22 10.91 9.71 -2.80
C GLU A 22 11.80 10.07 -3.98
N GLN A 23 12.74 9.19 -4.34
CA GLN A 23 13.58 9.38 -5.52
C GLN A 23 12.77 9.40 -6.82
N ASN A 24 11.59 8.80 -6.81
CA ASN A 24 10.70 8.77 -7.96
C ASN A 24 9.57 9.82 -7.88
N GLY A 25 9.69 10.78 -7.00
CA GLY A 25 8.78 11.91 -6.95
C GLY A 25 7.54 11.73 -6.09
N PHE A 26 7.45 10.66 -5.31
CA PHE A 26 6.32 10.43 -4.41
C PHE A 26 6.57 11.06 -3.04
N ALA A 27 5.50 11.49 -2.38
CA ALA A 27 5.57 11.92 -0.98
C ALA A 27 5.17 10.73 -0.11
N VAL A 28 5.98 10.39 0.87
CA VAL A 28 5.77 9.18 1.68
C VAL A 28 5.61 9.55 3.15
N SER A 29 4.54 9.04 3.75
CA SER A 29 4.32 9.07 5.19
C SER A 29 4.37 7.63 5.70
N SER A 30 4.72 7.44 6.97
CA SER A 30 4.89 6.10 7.52
C SER A 30 4.23 6.00 8.89
N VAL A 31 3.62 4.86 9.14
CA VAL A 31 3.12 4.48 10.46
C VAL A 31 3.45 3.01 10.69
N SER A 32 3.49 2.61 11.95
CA SER A 32 3.88 1.23 12.31
C SER A 32 2.71 0.33 12.67
N ALA A 33 1.49 0.86 12.71
CA ALA A 33 0.33 0.08 13.15
C ALA A 33 -0.94 0.50 12.40
N SER A 34 -1.97 -0.37 12.49
CA SER A 34 -3.21 -0.16 11.76
C SER A 34 -4.03 1.03 12.27
N ALA A 35 -4.10 1.24 13.58
CA ALA A 35 -4.90 2.32 14.13
C ALA A 35 -4.43 3.70 13.67
N PRO A 36 -3.13 4.05 13.78
CA PRO A 36 -2.67 5.31 13.21
C PRO A 36 -2.77 5.37 11.69
N ALA A 37 -2.69 4.23 11.00
CA ALA A 37 -2.88 4.21 9.54
C ALA A 37 -4.29 4.66 9.17
N ILE A 38 -5.30 4.14 9.83
CA ILE A 38 -6.70 4.52 9.57
C ILE A 38 -6.91 6.01 9.86
N GLN A 39 -6.28 6.53 10.92
CA GLN A 39 -6.36 7.96 11.24
C GLN A 39 -5.80 8.81 10.11
N VAL A 40 -4.63 8.46 9.58
CA VAL A 40 -4.02 9.20 8.47
C VAL A 40 -4.92 9.13 7.23
N LEU A 41 -5.46 7.95 6.93
CA LEU A 41 -6.32 7.77 5.76
C LEU A 41 -7.63 8.56 5.88
N THR A 42 -8.12 8.76 7.10
CA THR A 42 -9.30 9.56 7.35
C THR A 42 -9.02 11.06 7.21
N ASP A 43 -7.87 11.51 7.68
CA ASP A 43 -7.54 12.93 7.77
C ASP A 43 -6.81 13.48 6.57
N SER A 44 -6.28 12.64 5.69
CA SER A 44 -5.43 13.08 4.57
C SER A 44 -5.81 12.35 3.29
N LEU A 45 -5.50 12.98 2.16
CA LEU A 45 -5.67 12.33 0.86
C LEU A 45 -4.46 11.46 0.58
N ILE A 46 -4.67 10.15 0.59
CA ILE A 46 -3.63 9.16 0.30
C ILE A 46 -4.00 8.44 -1.00
N ASP A 47 -3.08 8.43 -1.95
CA ASP A 47 -3.31 7.81 -3.25
C ASP A 47 -3.05 6.32 -3.23
N LEU A 48 -2.12 5.87 -2.39
CA LEU A 48 -1.77 4.46 -2.30
C LEU A 48 -1.26 4.14 -0.89
N VAL A 49 -1.70 2.99 -0.38
CA VAL A 49 -1.22 2.45 0.89
C VAL A 49 -0.36 1.23 0.58
N ILE A 50 0.85 1.19 1.13
CA ILE A 50 1.71 0.01 1.10
C ILE A 50 1.65 -0.64 2.47
N VAL A 51 1.22 -1.90 2.51
CA VAL A 51 1.06 -2.65 3.76
C VAL A 51 2.06 -3.80 3.80
N HIS A 52 2.95 -3.79 4.78
CA HIS A 52 3.87 -4.90 5.00
C HIS A 52 3.16 -5.97 5.84
N LEU A 53 3.00 -7.14 5.26
CA LEU A 53 2.38 -8.29 5.92
C LEU A 53 3.46 -9.16 6.53
N ASP A 54 3.39 -9.37 7.82
CA ASP A 54 4.28 -10.30 8.51
C ASP A 54 3.47 -11.08 9.56
N GLU A 55 4.15 -12.03 10.22
CA GLU A 55 3.49 -12.90 11.18
C GLU A 55 3.00 -12.16 12.44
N ARG A 56 3.59 -11.00 12.71
CA ARG A 56 3.28 -10.24 13.92
C ARG A 56 2.13 -9.26 13.73
N GLN A 57 1.96 -8.77 12.51
CA GLN A 57 0.93 -7.79 12.22
C GLN A 57 -0.01 -8.33 11.15
N ASN A 58 -1.26 -8.47 11.51
CA ASN A 58 -2.27 -8.92 10.57
C ASN A 58 -2.70 -7.76 9.67
N GLY A 59 -1.85 -7.44 8.69
CA GLY A 59 -2.11 -6.36 7.75
C GLY A 59 -3.33 -6.59 6.88
N THR A 60 -3.82 -7.83 6.80
CA THR A 60 -5.03 -8.11 6.01
C THR A 60 -6.26 -7.44 6.60
N ASP A 61 -6.34 -7.30 7.92
CA ASP A 61 -7.44 -6.57 8.52
C ASP A 61 -7.41 -5.10 8.14
N LEU A 62 -6.22 -4.50 8.07
CA LEU A 62 -6.09 -3.13 7.61
C LEU A 62 -6.56 -2.99 6.17
N ILE A 63 -6.20 -3.94 5.30
CA ILE A 63 -6.63 -3.91 3.89
C ILE A 63 -8.15 -3.94 3.80
N ARG A 64 -8.79 -4.81 4.57
CA ARG A 64 -10.25 -4.86 4.61
C ARG A 64 -10.85 -3.56 5.12
N GLN A 65 -10.27 -2.96 6.16
CA GLN A 65 -10.74 -1.70 6.71
C GLN A 65 -10.62 -0.58 5.69
N VAL A 66 -9.51 -0.51 4.97
CA VAL A 66 -9.33 0.49 3.92
C VAL A 66 -10.45 0.36 2.88
N ARG A 67 -10.71 -0.87 2.42
CA ARG A 67 -11.74 -1.10 1.41
C ARG A 67 -13.15 -0.81 1.92
N HIS A 68 -13.40 -1.11 3.19
CA HIS A 68 -14.75 -0.95 3.76
C HIS A 68 -15.04 0.49 4.16
N VAL A 69 -14.12 1.11 4.92
CA VAL A 69 -14.37 2.42 5.54
C VAL A 69 -14.31 3.54 4.51
N LEU A 70 -13.36 3.47 3.58
CA LEU A 70 -13.14 4.55 2.63
C LEU A 70 -13.93 4.39 1.33
N GLY A 71 -14.68 3.31 1.21
CA GLY A 71 -15.45 3.03 0.00
C GLY A 71 -14.60 2.96 -1.25
N THR A 72 -13.47 2.79 -1.17
CA THR A 72 -12.21 3.00 -1.81
C THR A 72 -12.08 2.59 -3.25
N LYS A 73 -12.72 3.32 -4.06
CA LYS A 73 -12.48 3.21 -5.48
C LYS A 73 -11.22 3.95 -5.89
N THR A 74 -10.73 4.85 -5.03
CA THR A 74 -9.65 5.76 -5.39
C THR A 74 -8.31 5.45 -4.74
N THR A 75 -8.30 4.75 -3.61
CA THR A 75 -7.05 4.45 -2.90
C THR A 75 -6.51 3.10 -3.33
N GLY A 76 -5.28 3.08 -3.86
CA GLY A 76 -4.62 1.83 -4.19
C GLY A 76 -4.08 1.16 -2.93
N VAL A 77 -3.98 -0.18 -2.97
CA VAL A 77 -3.38 -0.95 -1.89
C VAL A 77 -2.38 -1.93 -2.48
N LEU A 78 -1.13 -1.81 -2.04
CA LEU A 78 -0.05 -2.71 -2.42
C LEU A 78 0.44 -3.43 -1.17
N ALA A 79 0.39 -4.76 -1.17
CA ALA A 79 0.90 -5.55 -0.06
C ALA A 79 2.32 -6.00 -0.33
N ILE A 80 3.17 -5.99 0.70
CA ILE A 80 4.51 -6.57 0.66
C ILE A 80 4.49 -7.76 1.60
N ALA A 81 4.85 -8.94 1.13
CA ALA A 81 4.76 -10.16 1.92
C ALA A 81 5.95 -11.08 1.66
N ASP A 82 6.32 -11.85 2.66
CA ASP A 82 7.40 -12.82 2.54
C ASP A 82 6.97 -14.02 1.69
N TRP A 83 7.93 -14.61 0.98
CA TRP A 83 7.68 -15.80 0.17
C TRP A 83 7.27 -16.99 1.05
N GLY A 84 6.34 -17.78 0.53
CA GLY A 84 5.99 -19.07 1.14
C GLY A 84 5.05 -18.98 2.33
N THR A 85 4.55 -17.80 2.63
CA THR A 85 3.69 -17.60 3.80
C THR A 85 2.19 -17.75 3.49
N GLY A 86 1.81 -17.81 2.21
CA GLY A 86 0.39 -17.77 1.84
C GLY A 86 -0.25 -16.40 1.97
N LEU A 87 0.45 -15.44 2.52
CA LEU A 87 -0.08 -14.09 2.74
C LEU A 87 -0.46 -13.35 1.45
N PRO A 88 0.26 -13.53 0.31
CA PRO A 88 -0.15 -12.84 -0.92
C PRO A 88 -1.58 -13.16 -1.34
N SER A 89 -1.98 -14.42 -1.31
CA SER A 89 -3.35 -14.80 -1.69
C SER A 89 -4.37 -14.20 -0.73
N VAL A 90 -4.07 -14.20 0.56
CA VAL A 90 -4.95 -13.63 1.58
C VAL A 90 -5.07 -12.12 1.39
N ALA A 91 -3.97 -11.45 1.07
CA ALA A 91 -3.97 -10.00 0.83
C ALA A 91 -4.85 -9.63 -0.37
N LEU A 92 -4.72 -10.36 -1.47
CA LEU A 92 -5.53 -10.11 -2.66
C LEU A 92 -7.00 -10.37 -2.39
N ALA A 93 -7.31 -11.44 -1.66
CA ALA A 93 -8.68 -11.73 -1.26
C ALA A 93 -9.27 -10.66 -0.34
N ALA A 94 -8.43 -10.02 0.48
CA ALA A 94 -8.87 -8.96 1.38
C ALA A 94 -9.10 -7.62 0.64
N GLY A 95 -8.60 -7.49 -0.58
CA GLY A 95 -8.82 -6.30 -1.39
C GLY A 95 -7.58 -5.56 -1.87
N ALA A 96 -6.40 -6.13 -1.69
CA ALA A 96 -5.18 -5.53 -2.24
C ALA A 96 -5.21 -5.56 -3.76
N ASP A 97 -4.69 -4.52 -4.38
CA ASP A 97 -4.62 -4.45 -5.84
C ASP A 97 -3.47 -5.27 -6.39
N ALA A 98 -2.40 -5.40 -5.62
CA ALA A 98 -1.21 -6.15 -6.04
C ALA A 98 -0.40 -6.50 -4.81
N TYR A 99 0.60 -7.38 -4.98
CA TYR A 99 1.58 -7.61 -3.94
C TYR A 99 2.98 -7.72 -4.53
N GLU A 100 3.98 -7.49 -3.70
CA GLU A 100 5.37 -7.71 -4.05
C GLU A 100 6.03 -8.55 -2.96
N PRO A 101 6.82 -9.56 -3.33
CA PRO A 101 7.51 -10.37 -2.33
C PRO A 101 8.71 -9.62 -1.73
N ALA A 102 8.97 -9.88 -0.46
CA ALA A 102 10.22 -9.44 0.17
C ALA A 102 11.27 -10.56 -0.02
N PRO A 103 12.55 -10.21 -0.19
CA PRO A 103 13.12 -8.86 -0.16
C PRO A 103 12.73 -8.03 -1.37
N ILE A 104 12.60 -6.74 -1.16
CA ILE A 104 12.13 -5.81 -2.19
C ILE A 104 13.19 -5.64 -3.29
N VAL A 105 12.72 -5.72 -4.54
CA VAL A 105 13.51 -5.32 -5.70
C VAL A 105 13.03 -3.94 -6.11
N PRO A 106 13.90 -2.90 -6.02
CA PRO A 106 13.44 -1.52 -6.18
C PRO A 106 12.69 -1.23 -7.48
N GLU A 107 13.18 -1.73 -8.60
CA GLU A 107 12.54 -1.50 -9.89
C GLU A 107 11.14 -2.13 -9.95
N ARG A 108 10.99 -3.32 -9.37
CA ARG A 108 9.71 -4.01 -9.33
C ARG A 108 8.72 -3.29 -8.43
N LEU A 109 9.21 -2.77 -7.30
CA LEU A 109 8.36 -2.01 -6.39
C LEU A 109 7.81 -0.76 -7.09
N ILE A 110 8.67 0.01 -7.74
CA ILE A 110 8.26 1.23 -8.43
C ILE A 110 7.27 0.91 -9.55
N ASP A 111 7.53 -0.15 -10.32
CA ASP A 111 6.61 -0.56 -11.37
C ASP A 111 5.25 -0.97 -10.81
N ALA A 112 5.23 -1.70 -9.70
CA ALA A 112 3.98 -2.11 -9.05
C ALA A 112 3.20 -0.89 -8.56
N VAL A 113 3.89 0.07 -7.93
CA VAL A 113 3.26 1.30 -7.45
C VAL A 113 2.61 2.05 -8.62
N LYS A 114 3.35 2.24 -9.71
CA LYS A 114 2.83 2.96 -10.86
C LYS A 114 1.65 2.25 -11.51
N ARG A 115 1.69 0.92 -11.59
CA ARG A 115 0.58 0.14 -12.15
C ARG A 115 -0.68 0.28 -11.30
N VAL A 116 -0.55 0.20 -9.98
CA VAL A 116 -1.70 0.34 -9.10
C VAL A 116 -2.29 1.74 -9.19
N LEU A 117 -1.46 2.76 -9.17
CA LEU A 117 -1.91 4.14 -9.29
C LEU A 117 -2.63 4.38 -10.62
N HIS A 118 -2.09 3.85 -11.70
CA HIS A 118 -2.72 3.97 -13.02
C HIS A 118 -4.07 3.25 -13.08
N LYS A 119 -4.12 2.04 -12.55
CA LYS A 119 -5.36 1.24 -12.50
C LYS A 119 -6.45 1.99 -11.74
N ARG A 120 -6.11 2.59 -10.59
CA ARG A 120 -7.10 3.32 -9.78
C ARG A 120 -7.57 4.60 -10.47
N ALA A 121 -6.67 5.30 -11.13
CA ALA A 121 -7.03 6.47 -11.92
C ALA A 121 -8.01 6.10 -13.05
N THR A 122 -7.76 4.98 -13.73
CA THR A 122 -8.64 4.48 -14.80
C THR A 122 -10.02 4.13 -14.27
N VAL A 123 -10.10 3.46 -13.11
CA VAL A 123 -11.39 3.13 -12.49
C VAL A 123 -12.16 4.38 -12.15
N VAL A 124 -11.52 5.39 -11.58
CA VAL A 124 -12.15 6.67 -11.27
C VAL A 124 -12.67 7.34 -12.56
N GLY A 125 -11.84 7.33 -13.61
CA GLY A 125 -12.24 7.89 -14.90
C GLY A 125 -13.44 7.21 -15.52
N MET A 126 -13.54 5.90 -15.36
CA MET A 126 -14.67 5.12 -15.91
C MET A 126 -15.99 5.37 -15.19
N ASN A 127 -15.94 5.90 -13.99
CA ASN A 127 -17.12 6.15 -13.19
C ASN A 127 -17.75 7.55 -13.41
N LYS A 128 -17.21 8.28 -14.35
CA LYS A 128 -17.77 9.60 -14.67
C LYS A 128 -18.98 9.52 -15.58
#